data_e805fd8e00bf7d3f92e25e97164b926b
#
_entry.id   e805fd8e00bf7d3f92e25e97164b926b
#
_cell.length_a   1.000
_cell.length_b   1.000
_cell.length_c   1.000
_cell.angle_alpha   90.00
_cell.angle_beta   90.00
_cell.angle_gamma   90.00
#
_symmetry.space_group_name_H-M   'P 1'
#
loop_
_entity.id
_entity.type
_entity.pdbx_description
1 polymer ?
#
loop_
_entity_poly.entity_id
_entity_poly.type
_entity_poly.pdbx_seq_one_letter_code
_entity_poly.pdbx_strand_id
1 'polypeptide(L)'
;MEIIHAENFIKKIDWEYLKQYFTGGISLFRYYQNIFIKQFGAECRGKVLEIGADKSFSYKNYFPNANEYLCTNITGDFDLIVDATNMFSIPDSSVDVIVCISVLEHIFEHEKAINEIERVLKPGGKLILTIPFGFPYHDEVDYWRFSKDYFTIAMEKFILHTVTNMGGRLSTIVNTLQRPCGRLTLRYFLYKLLGFLIAIIAVKLDVKDSFPLGYGIFAEKK
;
A
#
# COMPACT_ATOMS: atom_id res chain seq x y z
N MET A 1 13.91 -20.10 4.37
CA MET A 1 13.45 -18.69 4.49
C MET A 1 12.02 -18.74 5.03
N GLU A 2 11.84 -18.53 6.31
CA GLU A 2 10.51 -18.44 6.89
C GLU A 2 9.87 -17.13 6.41
N ILE A 3 8.95 -17.24 5.47
CA ILE A 3 8.01 -16.15 5.21
C ILE A 3 7.19 -16.05 6.50
N ILE A 4 7.44 -15.03 7.29
CA ILE A 4 6.61 -14.75 8.46
C ILE A 4 5.21 -14.45 7.90
N HIS A 5 4.38 -15.48 7.88
CA HIS A 5 2.96 -15.32 7.64
C HIS A 5 2.46 -14.41 8.76
N ALA A 6 2.24 -13.14 8.46
CA ALA A 6 1.62 -12.20 9.38
C ALA A 6 0.16 -12.63 9.63
N GLU A 7 0.01 -13.75 10.34
CA GLU A 7 -1.28 -14.41 10.63
C GLU A 7 -2.25 -13.52 11.42
N ASN A 8 -1.79 -12.36 11.90
CA ASN A 8 -2.55 -11.55 12.84
C ASN A 8 -2.63 -10.06 12.47
N PHE A 9 -2.41 -9.70 11.20
CA PHE A 9 -2.24 -8.31 10.82
C PHE A 9 -3.44 -7.41 11.18
N ILE A 10 -4.68 -7.89 11.07
CA ILE A 10 -5.86 -7.13 11.51
C ILE A 10 -6.93 -8.09 12.01
N LYS A 11 -7.13 -8.12 13.31
CA LYS A 11 -8.24 -8.88 13.93
C LYS A 11 -9.44 -8.02 14.31
N LYS A 12 -9.33 -6.69 14.26
CA LYS A 12 -10.41 -5.79 14.67
C LYS A 12 -10.40 -4.54 13.81
N ILE A 13 -11.55 -4.19 13.28
CA ILE A 13 -11.83 -2.82 12.83
C ILE A 13 -11.90 -1.96 14.09
N ASP A 14 -11.07 -0.94 14.18
CA ASP A 14 -11.00 -0.05 15.32
C ASP A 14 -11.84 1.23 15.11
N TRP A 15 -11.89 2.07 16.15
CA TRP A 15 -12.60 3.34 16.12
C TRP A 15 -12.03 4.32 15.09
N GLU A 16 -10.75 4.24 14.80
CA GLU A 16 -10.07 5.08 13.82
C GLU A 16 -10.56 4.79 12.40
N TYR A 17 -10.70 3.51 12.03
CA TYR A 17 -11.32 3.12 10.76
C TYR A 17 -12.75 3.64 10.65
N LEU A 18 -13.54 3.47 11.71
CA LEU A 18 -14.89 3.99 11.76
C LEU A 18 -14.95 5.47 11.43
N LYS A 19 -14.16 6.25 12.15
CA LYS A 19 -14.10 7.70 11.96
C LYS A 19 -13.70 8.03 10.52
N GLN A 20 -12.62 7.46 10.02
CA GLN A 20 -12.11 7.71 8.66
C GLN A 20 -13.10 7.25 7.58
N TYR A 21 -13.76 6.11 7.76
CA TYR A 21 -14.77 5.61 6.84
C TYR A 21 -15.98 6.55 6.73
N PHE A 22 -16.50 7.05 7.86
CA PHE A 22 -17.66 7.94 7.85
C PHE A 22 -17.32 9.37 7.46
N THR A 23 -16.14 9.89 7.83
CA THR A 23 -15.75 11.28 7.57
C THR A 23 -14.95 11.44 6.28
N GLY A 24 -14.02 10.54 5.97
CA GLY A 24 -13.08 10.63 4.88
C GLY A 24 -13.36 9.68 3.72
N GLY A 25 -14.26 8.70 3.89
CA GLY A 25 -14.63 7.74 2.84
C GLY A 25 -13.49 6.80 2.42
N ILE A 26 -12.57 6.46 3.32
CA ILE A 26 -11.50 5.50 2.99
C ILE A 26 -12.07 4.12 2.71
N SER A 27 -11.50 3.42 1.75
CA SER A 27 -11.81 2.03 1.45
C SER A 27 -11.24 1.09 2.52
N LEU A 28 -11.79 -0.13 2.61
CA LEU A 28 -11.22 -1.16 3.48
C LEU A 28 -9.77 -1.49 3.06
N PHE A 29 -9.46 -1.46 1.77
CA PHE A 29 -8.09 -1.66 1.29
C PHE A 29 -7.15 -0.56 1.81
N ARG A 30 -7.54 0.72 1.71
CA ARG A 30 -6.75 1.85 2.26
C ARG A 30 -6.53 1.73 3.76
N TYR A 31 -7.51 1.23 4.50
CA TYR A 31 -7.36 0.96 5.92
C TYR A 31 -6.28 -0.09 6.20
N TYR A 32 -6.27 -1.22 5.46
CA TYR A 32 -5.23 -2.23 5.57
C TYR A 32 -3.83 -1.67 5.23
N GLN A 33 -3.75 -0.87 4.16
CA GLN A 33 -2.50 -0.20 3.78
C GLN A 33 -1.98 0.71 4.91
N ASN A 34 -2.86 1.54 5.49
CA ASN A 34 -2.48 2.46 6.57
C ASN A 34 -1.92 1.72 7.79
N ILE A 35 -2.51 0.60 8.19
CA ILE A 35 -1.99 -0.20 9.30
C ILE A 35 -0.63 -0.80 8.96
N PHE A 36 -0.49 -1.35 7.75
CA PHE A 36 0.77 -1.91 7.27
C PHE A 36 1.89 -0.88 7.28
N ILE A 37 1.65 0.27 6.68
CA ILE A 37 2.63 1.35 6.59
C ILE A 37 2.98 1.88 7.99
N LYS A 38 1.99 2.07 8.85
CA LYS A 38 2.20 2.55 10.22
C LYS A 38 3.08 1.58 11.03
N GLN A 39 2.86 0.28 10.88
CA GLN A 39 3.63 -0.74 11.58
C GLN A 39 5.11 -0.68 11.19
N PHE A 40 5.40 -0.80 9.90
CA PHE A 40 6.77 -0.85 9.41
C PHE A 40 7.44 0.53 9.34
N GLY A 41 6.67 1.58 9.06
CA GLY A 41 7.18 2.96 9.03
C GLY A 41 7.70 3.43 10.38
N ALA A 42 7.12 2.98 11.49
CA ALA A 42 7.59 3.31 12.83
C ALA A 42 9.02 2.78 13.14
N GLU A 43 9.44 1.71 12.45
CA GLU A 43 10.77 1.11 12.60
C GLU A 43 11.81 1.78 11.67
N CYS A 44 11.35 2.47 10.63
CA CYS A 44 12.19 3.09 9.62
C CYS A 44 12.83 4.39 10.10
N ARG A 45 14.08 4.63 9.66
CA ARG A 45 14.88 5.81 10.01
C ARG A 45 15.59 6.34 8.77
N GLY A 46 16.08 7.58 8.85
CA GLY A 46 16.88 8.18 7.80
C GLY A 46 16.05 8.91 6.75
N LYS A 47 16.53 8.89 5.51
CA LYS A 47 15.88 9.55 4.37
C LYS A 47 14.84 8.64 3.76
N VAL A 48 13.59 9.09 3.76
CA VAL A 48 12.43 8.39 3.18
C VAL A 48 12.07 9.03 1.84
N LEU A 49 11.86 8.22 0.82
CA LEU A 49 11.35 8.61 -0.49
C LEU A 49 10.00 7.94 -0.73
N GLU A 50 8.94 8.72 -0.87
CA GLU A 50 7.62 8.23 -1.26
C GLU A 50 7.45 8.37 -2.78
N ILE A 51 7.25 7.25 -3.48
CA ILE A 51 7.01 7.18 -4.92
C ILE A 51 5.50 7.19 -5.16
N GLY A 52 5.03 8.07 -6.06
CA GLY A 52 3.61 8.20 -6.39
C GLY A 52 2.79 8.83 -5.27
N ALA A 53 3.34 9.84 -4.60
CA ALA A 53 2.68 10.55 -3.51
C ALA A 53 1.38 11.24 -3.98
N ASP A 54 0.40 11.32 -3.09
CA ASP A 54 -0.88 12.00 -3.32
C ASP A 54 -0.94 13.29 -2.48
N LYS A 55 -1.32 14.41 -3.09
CA LYS A 55 -1.48 15.70 -2.39
C LYS A 55 -2.57 15.68 -1.30
N SER A 56 -3.58 14.84 -1.47
CA SER A 56 -4.70 14.74 -0.54
C SER A 56 -4.37 13.92 0.71
N PHE A 57 -3.29 13.12 0.66
CA PHE A 57 -2.91 12.22 1.73
C PHE A 57 -1.40 12.00 1.78
N SER A 58 -0.79 12.10 2.97
CA SER A 58 0.63 11.86 3.18
C SER A 58 0.84 10.79 4.24
N TYR A 59 1.75 9.87 3.98
CA TYR A 59 2.18 8.85 4.94
C TYR A 59 3.26 9.34 5.90
N LYS A 60 3.74 10.57 5.77
CA LYS A 60 4.84 11.14 6.58
C LYS A 60 4.67 10.91 8.08
N ASN A 61 3.45 11.03 8.60
CA ASN A 61 3.17 10.85 10.03
C ASN A 61 3.36 9.39 10.52
N TYR A 62 3.51 8.43 9.62
CA TYR A 62 3.77 7.04 9.96
C TYR A 62 5.28 6.75 10.09
N PHE A 63 6.13 7.76 9.82
CA PHE A 63 7.58 7.67 9.86
C PHE A 63 8.16 8.66 10.92
N PRO A 64 7.89 8.46 12.21
CA PRO A 64 8.27 9.42 13.25
C PRO A 64 9.78 9.55 13.43
N ASN A 65 10.55 8.58 12.94
CA ASN A 65 12.01 8.52 13.05
C ASN A 65 12.73 8.90 11.73
N ALA A 66 11.99 9.38 10.71
CA ALA A 66 12.59 9.86 9.48
C ALA A 66 13.29 11.19 9.70
N ASN A 67 14.52 11.32 9.19
CA ASN A 67 15.27 12.59 9.21
C ASN A 67 14.80 13.52 8.09
N GLU A 68 14.43 12.93 6.96
CA GLU A 68 13.92 13.61 5.79
C GLU A 68 12.81 12.75 5.16
N TYR A 69 11.73 13.36 4.70
CA TYR A 69 10.65 12.68 3.99
C TYR A 69 10.32 13.45 2.72
N LEU A 70 10.62 12.86 1.57
CA LEU A 70 10.41 13.44 0.24
C LEU A 70 9.27 12.73 -0.47
N CYS A 71 8.32 13.52 -0.93
CA CYS A 71 7.21 13.07 -1.76
C CYS A 71 7.57 13.23 -3.25
N THR A 72 7.39 12.18 -4.04
CA THR A 72 7.66 12.25 -5.48
C THR A 72 6.46 11.79 -6.30
N ASN A 73 6.32 12.36 -7.49
CA ASN A 73 5.36 11.92 -8.49
C ASN A 73 5.88 12.26 -9.88
N ILE A 74 5.25 11.73 -10.93
CA ILE A 74 5.62 11.98 -12.33
C ILE A 74 5.23 13.40 -12.77
N THR A 75 4.23 14.00 -12.15
CA THR A 75 3.75 15.37 -12.43
C THR A 75 3.24 16.05 -11.16
N GLY A 76 3.06 17.36 -11.22
CA GLY A 76 2.45 18.14 -10.13
C GLY A 76 3.49 18.85 -9.28
N ASP A 77 3.06 19.32 -8.12
CA ASP A 77 3.87 20.08 -7.17
C ASP A 77 4.22 19.18 -5.98
N PHE A 78 5.35 18.50 -6.11
CA PHE A 78 5.93 17.57 -5.13
C PHE A 78 7.39 17.95 -4.90
N ASP A 79 8.03 17.38 -3.87
CA ASP A 79 9.43 17.67 -3.56
C ASP A 79 10.37 17.34 -4.72
N LEU A 80 10.07 16.25 -5.44
CA LEU A 80 10.78 15.88 -6.67
C LEU A 80 9.78 15.37 -7.73
N ILE A 81 9.99 15.76 -8.96
CA ILE A 81 9.27 15.23 -10.13
C ILE A 81 10.14 14.13 -10.73
N VAL A 82 9.68 12.88 -10.63
CA VAL A 82 10.46 11.70 -10.98
C VAL A 82 9.58 10.62 -11.59
N ASP A 83 10.02 10.07 -12.70
CA ASP A 83 9.49 8.81 -13.24
C ASP A 83 10.12 7.64 -12.49
N ALA A 84 9.31 6.79 -11.88
CA ALA A 84 9.78 5.63 -11.14
C ALA A 84 10.58 4.62 -12.00
N THR A 85 10.41 4.65 -13.32
CA THR A 85 11.16 3.81 -14.27
C THR A 85 12.53 4.40 -14.62
N ASN A 86 12.79 5.66 -14.22
CA ASN A 86 14.03 6.38 -14.52
C ASN A 86 14.28 7.48 -13.47
N MET A 87 14.77 7.11 -12.33
CA MET A 87 15.07 8.02 -11.22
C MET A 87 16.50 8.58 -11.29
N PHE A 88 16.98 8.99 -12.48
CA PHE A 88 18.37 9.42 -12.71
C PHE A 88 18.80 10.61 -11.84
N SER A 89 17.87 11.47 -11.43
CA SER A 89 18.14 12.61 -10.53
C SER A 89 18.42 12.20 -9.08
N ILE A 90 18.15 10.94 -8.73
CA ILE A 90 18.37 10.38 -7.40
C ILE A 90 19.61 9.50 -7.46
N PRO A 91 20.68 9.83 -6.69
CA PRO A 91 21.93 9.07 -6.72
C PRO A 91 21.74 7.61 -6.26
N ASP A 92 22.62 6.72 -6.73
CA ASP A 92 22.70 5.35 -6.27
C ASP A 92 22.93 5.30 -4.76
N SER A 93 22.30 4.35 -4.09
CA SER A 93 22.49 4.08 -2.65
C SER A 93 22.39 5.34 -1.76
N SER A 94 21.42 6.21 -2.05
CA SER A 94 21.26 7.51 -1.37
C SER A 94 20.06 7.60 -0.44
N VAL A 95 19.13 6.61 -0.52
CA VAL A 95 17.86 6.59 0.20
C VAL A 95 17.85 5.45 1.22
N ASP A 96 17.41 5.72 2.44
CA ASP A 96 17.32 4.70 3.49
C ASP A 96 16.02 3.90 3.41
N VAL A 97 14.93 4.54 2.98
CA VAL A 97 13.60 3.92 2.93
C VAL A 97 12.85 4.36 1.66
N ILE A 98 12.27 3.42 0.95
CA ILE A 98 11.30 3.70 -0.11
C ILE A 98 9.91 3.26 0.32
N VAL A 99 8.93 4.12 0.05
CA VAL A 99 7.50 3.90 0.22
C VAL A 99 6.84 3.95 -1.15
N CYS A 100 6.23 2.84 -1.58
CA CYS A 100 5.59 2.71 -2.90
C CYS A 100 4.22 2.04 -2.72
N ILE A 101 3.17 2.85 -2.66
CA ILE A 101 1.84 2.41 -2.22
C ILE A 101 0.84 2.49 -3.36
N SER A 102 0.47 1.34 -3.92
CA SER A 102 -0.44 1.26 -5.07
C SER A 102 0.03 2.12 -6.24
N VAL A 103 1.25 1.86 -6.70
CA VAL A 103 1.89 2.59 -7.81
C VAL A 103 2.31 1.64 -8.94
N LEU A 104 2.88 0.48 -8.60
CA LEU A 104 3.45 -0.43 -9.62
C LEU A 104 2.40 -0.96 -10.59
N GLU A 105 1.14 -1.06 -10.18
CA GLU A 105 0.02 -1.43 -11.04
C GLU A 105 -0.22 -0.47 -12.20
N HIS A 106 0.20 0.80 -12.04
CA HIS A 106 0.05 1.87 -13.03
C HIS A 106 1.28 2.02 -13.94
N ILE A 107 2.34 1.28 -13.68
CA ILE A 107 3.59 1.35 -14.44
C ILE A 107 3.70 0.14 -15.37
N PHE A 108 3.65 0.37 -16.70
CA PHE A 108 3.76 -0.73 -17.66
C PHE A 108 5.11 -1.45 -17.54
N GLU A 109 6.21 -0.71 -17.44
CA GLU A 109 7.57 -1.24 -17.28
C GLU A 109 7.95 -1.36 -15.79
N HIS A 110 7.10 -2.02 -14.98
CA HIS A 110 7.26 -2.14 -13.54
C HIS A 110 8.59 -2.78 -13.11
N GLU A 111 9.19 -3.64 -13.92
CA GLU A 111 10.52 -4.21 -13.65
C GLU A 111 11.62 -3.15 -13.66
N LYS A 112 11.52 -2.14 -14.55
CA LYS A 112 12.44 -1.00 -14.52
C LYS A 112 12.27 -0.20 -13.23
N ALA A 113 11.03 0.02 -12.78
CA ALA A 113 10.77 0.70 -11.52
C ALA A 113 11.36 -0.07 -10.32
N ILE A 114 11.22 -1.40 -10.29
CA ILE A 114 11.83 -2.24 -9.23
C ILE A 114 13.36 -2.14 -9.25
N ASN A 115 13.98 -2.11 -10.43
CA ASN A 115 15.43 -1.95 -10.56
C ASN A 115 15.90 -0.56 -10.11
N GLU A 116 15.16 0.50 -10.42
CA GLU A 116 15.46 1.84 -9.94
C GLU A 116 15.26 1.97 -8.42
N ILE A 117 14.22 1.37 -7.86
CA ILE A 117 14.02 1.25 -6.41
C ILE A 117 15.23 0.59 -5.76
N GLU A 118 15.69 -0.53 -6.32
CA GLU A 118 16.89 -1.21 -5.83
C GLU A 118 18.13 -0.33 -5.94
N ARG A 119 18.35 0.33 -7.09
CA ARG A 119 19.51 1.19 -7.33
C ARG A 119 19.63 2.32 -6.31
N VAL A 120 18.55 3.06 -6.06
CA VAL A 120 18.58 4.24 -5.18
C VAL A 120 18.59 3.90 -3.69
N LEU A 121 18.10 2.72 -3.29
CA LEU A 121 18.19 2.25 -1.92
C LEU A 121 19.65 1.95 -1.54
N LYS A 122 20.03 2.35 -0.34
CA LYS A 122 21.29 1.92 0.28
C LYS A 122 21.29 0.41 0.54
N PRO A 123 22.46 -0.26 0.59
CA PRO A 123 22.53 -1.60 1.18
C PRO A 123 21.92 -1.60 2.58
N GLY A 124 21.05 -2.57 2.89
CA GLY A 124 20.26 -2.59 4.11
C GLY A 124 19.07 -1.62 4.16
N GLY A 125 18.88 -0.81 3.11
CA GLY A 125 17.71 0.09 2.98
C GLY A 125 16.40 -0.67 2.86
N LYS A 126 15.31 -0.06 3.33
CA LYS A 126 14.00 -0.70 3.47
C LYS A 126 13.05 -0.30 2.36
N LEU A 127 12.25 -1.25 1.91
CA LEU A 127 11.14 -1.04 0.98
C LEU A 127 9.82 -1.39 1.66
N ILE A 128 8.89 -0.44 1.68
CA ILE A 128 7.48 -0.64 2.02
C ILE A 128 6.68 -0.52 0.74
N LEU A 129 6.15 -1.63 0.27
CA LEU A 129 5.39 -1.71 -0.98
C LEU A 129 3.99 -2.27 -0.70
N THR A 130 2.98 -1.68 -1.31
CA THR A 130 1.64 -2.29 -1.38
C THR A 130 1.12 -2.29 -2.80
N ILE A 131 0.36 -3.32 -3.14
CA ILE A 131 -0.24 -3.50 -4.46
C ILE A 131 -1.64 -4.08 -4.35
N PRO A 132 -2.58 -3.68 -5.22
CA PRO A 132 -3.90 -4.30 -5.30
C PRO A 132 -3.82 -5.67 -6.00
N PHE A 133 -4.73 -6.57 -5.58
CA PHE A 133 -4.97 -7.84 -6.27
C PHE A 133 -6.46 -8.02 -6.58
N GLY A 134 -7.31 -8.27 -5.60
CA GLY A 134 -8.75 -8.36 -5.73
C GLY A 134 -9.44 -6.98 -5.73
N PHE A 135 -8.88 -6.02 -6.46
CA PHE A 135 -9.36 -4.65 -6.48
C PHE A 135 -9.88 -4.29 -7.88
N PRO A 136 -11.02 -3.58 -7.99
CA PRO A 136 -11.55 -3.15 -9.26
C PRO A 136 -10.58 -2.23 -10.01
N TYR A 137 -10.75 -2.16 -11.35
CA TYR A 137 -10.06 -1.18 -12.18
C TYR A 137 -10.25 0.24 -11.63
N HIS A 138 -9.18 1.02 -11.55
CA HIS A 138 -9.17 2.37 -10.98
C HIS A 138 -8.12 3.24 -11.69
N ASP A 139 -8.28 4.54 -11.54
CA ASP A 139 -7.49 5.58 -12.19
C ASP A 139 -7.56 5.56 -13.73
N GLU A 140 -6.74 6.39 -14.40
CA GLU A 140 -6.74 6.50 -15.87
C GLU A 140 -6.09 5.30 -16.54
N VAL A 141 -5.04 4.74 -15.92
CA VAL A 141 -4.31 3.55 -16.37
C VAL A 141 -4.10 2.60 -15.22
N ASP A 142 -4.33 1.32 -15.46
CA ASP A 142 -4.28 0.26 -14.44
C ASP A 142 -3.92 -1.05 -15.14
N TYR A 143 -2.62 -1.34 -15.28
CA TYR A 143 -2.12 -2.41 -16.12
C TYR A 143 -2.10 -3.76 -15.43
N TRP A 144 -1.76 -3.80 -14.11
CA TRP A 144 -1.31 -5.04 -13.49
C TRP A 144 -2.09 -5.42 -12.23
N ARG A 145 -2.22 -6.75 -12.04
CA ARG A 145 -2.60 -7.39 -10.79
C ARG A 145 -1.57 -8.46 -10.48
N PHE A 146 -0.66 -8.16 -9.58
CA PHE A 146 0.44 -9.04 -9.23
C PHE A 146 0.03 -10.09 -8.21
N SER A 147 0.44 -11.33 -8.39
CA SER A 147 0.37 -12.36 -7.36
C SER A 147 1.53 -12.21 -6.36
N LYS A 148 1.39 -12.79 -5.16
CA LYS A 148 2.50 -12.81 -4.20
C LYS A 148 3.74 -13.54 -4.74
N ASP A 149 3.54 -14.57 -5.57
CA ASP A 149 4.63 -15.38 -6.10
C ASP A 149 5.48 -14.62 -7.11
N TYR A 150 4.90 -13.63 -7.81
CA TYR A 150 5.65 -12.72 -8.65
C TYR A 150 6.77 -12.01 -7.86
N PHE A 151 6.48 -11.52 -6.65
CA PHE A 151 7.46 -10.77 -5.86
C PHE A 151 8.55 -11.64 -5.27
N THR A 152 8.36 -12.93 -5.13
CA THR A 152 9.43 -13.85 -4.73
C THR A 152 10.53 -13.95 -5.79
N ILE A 153 10.17 -13.72 -7.05
CA ILE A 153 11.08 -13.74 -8.19
C ILE A 153 11.58 -12.32 -8.50
N ALA A 154 10.66 -11.36 -8.65
CA ALA A 154 10.99 -9.99 -9.05
C ALA A 154 11.88 -9.25 -8.03
N MET A 155 11.85 -9.68 -6.77
CA MET A 155 12.64 -9.09 -5.69
C MET A 155 13.80 -9.97 -5.22
N GLU A 156 14.46 -10.69 -6.13
CA GLU A 156 15.59 -11.55 -5.80
C GLU A 156 16.78 -10.80 -5.17
N LYS A 157 16.92 -9.50 -5.47
CA LYS A 157 17.94 -8.60 -4.89
C LYS A 157 17.57 -8.09 -3.48
N PHE A 158 16.41 -8.45 -2.98
CA PHE A 158 15.92 -8.08 -1.66
C PHE A 158 15.84 -9.29 -0.74
N ILE A 159 15.94 -9.03 0.55
CA ILE A 159 15.52 -9.94 1.60
C ILE A 159 14.07 -9.61 1.92
N LEU A 160 13.16 -10.51 1.61
CA LEU A 160 11.73 -10.33 1.93
C LEU A 160 11.51 -10.68 3.42
N HIS A 161 11.26 -9.68 4.25
CA HIS A 161 10.92 -9.88 5.66
C HIS A 161 9.46 -10.27 5.84
N THR A 162 8.57 -9.65 5.06
CA THR A 162 7.13 -9.90 5.15
C THR A 162 6.49 -9.77 3.78
N VAL A 163 5.67 -10.76 3.43
CA VAL A 163 4.68 -10.64 2.35
C VAL A 163 3.33 -11.05 2.96
N THR A 164 2.44 -10.08 3.14
CA THR A 164 1.16 -10.31 3.83
C THR A 164 -0.04 -10.01 2.96
N ASN A 165 -1.09 -10.79 3.15
CA ASN A 165 -2.39 -10.55 2.53
C ASN A 165 -3.10 -9.39 3.23
N MET A 166 -3.64 -8.45 2.48
CA MET A 166 -4.53 -7.40 2.95
C MET A 166 -5.98 -7.83 2.81
N GLY A 167 -6.54 -8.36 3.91
CA GLY A 167 -7.84 -9.02 3.90
C GLY A 167 -7.84 -10.35 3.14
N GLY A 168 -9.02 -10.90 2.96
CA GLY A 168 -9.25 -12.11 2.21
C GLY A 168 -10.50 -11.98 1.34
N ARG A 169 -11.15 -13.08 1.03
CA ARG A 169 -12.29 -13.12 0.11
C ARG A 169 -13.47 -12.25 0.57
N LEU A 170 -13.84 -12.28 1.83
CA LEU A 170 -14.94 -11.49 2.36
C LEU A 170 -14.61 -10.00 2.36
N SER A 171 -13.40 -9.61 2.74
CA SER A 171 -12.90 -8.23 2.65
C SER A 171 -12.95 -7.70 1.22
N THR A 172 -12.60 -8.54 0.24
CA THR A 172 -12.65 -8.18 -1.18
C THR A 172 -14.09 -7.92 -1.65
N ILE A 173 -15.01 -8.81 -1.30
CA ILE A 173 -16.45 -8.64 -1.62
C ILE A 173 -16.97 -7.34 -0.99
N VAL A 174 -16.70 -7.13 0.30
CA VAL A 174 -17.16 -5.94 1.03
C VAL A 174 -16.58 -4.66 0.42
N ASN A 175 -15.28 -4.64 0.15
CA ASN A 175 -14.64 -3.46 -0.45
C ASN A 175 -15.24 -3.11 -1.82
N THR A 176 -15.58 -4.12 -2.62
CA THR A 176 -16.22 -3.94 -3.92
C THR A 176 -17.63 -3.37 -3.78
N LEU A 177 -18.38 -3.86 -2.79
CA LEU A 177 -19.74 -3.38 -2.50
C LEU A 177 -19.76 -1.98 -1.85
N GLN A 178 -18.71 -1.58 -1.17
CA GLN A 178 -18.62 -0.29 -0.48
C GLN A 178 -18.33 0.91 -1.38
N ARG A 179 -18.04 0.71 -2.66
CA ARG A 179 -17.85 1.83 -3.59
C ARG A 179 -19.14 2.63 -3.73
N PRO A 180 -19.12 3.95 -3.48
CA PRO A 180 -20.33 4.74 -3.50
C PRO A 180 -20.88 4.87 -4.93
N CYS A 181 -22.08 4.37 -5.14
CA CYS A 181 -22.89 4.70 -6.30
C CYS A 181 -23.74 5.93 -5.97
N GLY A 182 -23.23 7.15 -6.21
CA GLY A 182 -24.05 8.37 -6.24
C GLY A 182 -24.05 9.26 -4.99
N ARG A 183 -24.85 10.34 -5.05
CA ARG A 183 -24.88 11.49 -4.12
C ARG A 183 -25.42 11.19 -2.73
N LEU A 184 -25.04 12.02 -1.74
CA LEU A 184 -25.49 12.06 -0.34
C LEU A 184 -27.02 12.04 -0.21
N THR A 185 -27.60 10.86 0.01
CA THR A 185 -29.00 10.65 0.33
C THR A 185 -29.10 9.78 1.59
N LEU A 186 -30.28 9.74 2.23
CA LEU A 186 -30.56 8.81 3.35
C LEU A 186 -30.19 7.36 2.97
N ARG A 187 -30.44 6.97 1.70
CA ARG A 187 -30.05 5.66 1.16
C ARG A 187 -28.54 5.44 1.20
N TYR A 188 -27.74 6.47 0.91
CA TYR A 188 -26.29 6.42 0.98
C TYR A 188 -25.79 6.22 2.41
N PHE A 189 -26.39 6.90 3.39
CA PHE A 189 -26.06 6.71 4.80
C PHE A 189 -26.38 5.28 5.27
N LEU A 190 -27.57 4.77 4.96
CA LEU A 190 -27.97 3.40 5.29
C LEU A 190 -27.05 2.37 4.59
N TYR A 191 -26.68 2.62 3.35
CA TYR A 191 -25.75 1.78 2.61
C TYR A 191 -24.35 1.75 3.26
N LYS A 192 -23.82 2.91 3.67
CA LYS A 192 -22.56 3.01 4.41
C LYS A 192 -22.63 2.27 5.74
N LEU A 193 -23.70 2.44 6.49
CA LEU A 193 -23.88 1.78 7.78
C LEU A 193 -23.93 0.26 7.62
N LEU A 194 -24.70 -0.23 6.66
CA LEU A 194 -24.78 -1.67 6.35
C LEU A 194 -23.43 -2.21 5.88
N GLY A 195 -22.78 -1.50 4.96
CA GLY A 195 -21.44 -1.85 4.46
C GLY A 195 -20.40 -1.93 5.58
N PHE A 196 -20.47 -1.01 6.53
CA PHE A 196 -19.63 -1.02 7.71
C PHE A 196 -19.87 -2.24 8.62
N LEU A 197 -21.14 -2.54 8.93
CA LEU A 197 -21.48 -3.73 9.74
C LEU A 197 -20.99 -5.02 9.08
N ILE A 198 -21.18 -5.12 7.76
CA ILE A 198 -20.68 -6.26 6.98
C ILE A 198 -19.14 -6.31 7.00
N ALA A 199 -18.46 -5.14 6.96
CA ALA A 199 -17.00 -5.10 7.04
C ALA A 199 -16.46 -5.63 8.38
N ILE A 200 -17.11 -5.29 9.50
CA ILE A 200 -16.76 -5.84 10.82
C ILE A 200 -16.85 -7.36 10.82
N ILE A 201 -17.91 -7.91 10.25
CA ILE A 201 -18.13 -9.36 10.17
C ILE A 201 -17.09 -9.97 9.25
N ALA A 202 -16.85 -9.37 8.07
CA ALA A 202 -15.88 -9.85 7.10
C ALA A 202 -14.47 -9.94 7.70
N VAL A 203 -13.99 -8.88 8.36
CA VAL A 203 -12.65 -8.87 8.99
C VAL A 203 -12.49 -9.98 10.04
N LYS A 204 -13.59 -10.31 10.77
CA LYS A 204 -13.55 -11.39 11.78
C LYS A 204 -13.61 -12.80 11.19
N LEU A 205 -14.36 -12.97 10.11
CA LEU A 205 -14.64 -14.28 9.50
C LEU A 205 -13.79 -14.55 8.27
N ASP A 206 -12.96 -13.59 7.83
CA ASP A 206 -12.24 -13.71 6.58
C ASP A 206 -11.23 -14.85 6.60
N VAL A 207 -11.32 -15.70 5.58
CA VAL A 207 -10.36 -16.78 5.34
C VAL A 207 -9.22 -16.21 4.53
N LYS A 208 -8.05 -16.16 5.13
CA LYS A 208 -6.88 -15.37 4.75
C LYS A 208 -6.25 -15.70 3.40
N ASP A 209 -6.54 -16.82 2.78
CA ASP A 209 -5.56 -17.39 1.84
C ASP A 209 -5.92 -17.39 0.36
N SER A 210 -7.15 -17.05 -0.05
CA SER A 210 -7.53 -17.36 -1.42
C SER A 210 -7.78 -16.17 -2.34
N PHE A 211 -8.13 -14.98 -1.82
CA PHE A 211 -8.43 -13.83 -2.67
C PHE A 211 -8.35 -12.52 -1.89
N PRO A 212 -7.16 -12.02 -1.56
CA PRO A 212 -7.00 -10.78 -0.82
C PRO A 212 -7.33 -9.55 -1.67
N LEU A 213 -7.60 -8.42 -1.03
CA LEU A 213 -7.70 -7.11 -1.68
C LEU A 213 -6.40 -6.72 -2.35
N GLY A 214 -5.29 -7.07 -1.73
CA GLY A 214 -3.94 -6.79 -2.20
C GLY A 214 -2.90 -7.39 -1.29
N TYR A 215 -1.67 -7.00 -1.51
CA TYR A 215 -0.52 -7.47 -0.74
C TYR A 215 0.26 -6.30 -0.17
N GLY A 216 0.83 -6.51 1.01
CA GLY A 216 1.84 -5.64 1.61
C GLY A 216 3.18 -6.38 1.67
N ILE A 217 4.24 -5.70 1.28
CA ILE A 217 5.59 -6.24 1.19
C ILE A 217 6.52 -5.32 1.98
N PHE A 218 7.23 -5.89 2.94
CA PHE A 218 8.32 -5.24 3.64
C PHE A 218 9.60 -6.00 3.33
N ALA A 219 10.56 -5.29 2.74
CA ALA A 219 11.78 -5.89 2.23
C ALA A 219 13.00 -5.02 2.55
N GLU A 220 14.19 -5.61 2.45
CA GLU A 220 15.48 -4.96 2.64
C GLU A 220 16.38 -5.24 1.45
N LYS A 221 17.06 -4.21 0.92
CA LYS A 221 18.08 -4.39 -0.11
C LYS A 221 19.27 -5.17 0.46
N LYS A 222 19.71 -6.20 -0.28
CA LYS A 222 20.90 -6.99 0.05
C LYS A 222 22.18 -6.18 0.03
#